data_510d5ec9ff71e95d92406612ff1f4080
#
_entry.id   510d5ec9ff71e95d92406612ff1f4080
#
_cell.length_a   1.000
_cell.length_b   1.000
_cell.length_c   1.000
_cell.angle_alpha   90.00
_cell.angle_beta   90.00
_cell.angle_gamma   90.00
#
_symmetry.space_group_name_H-M   'P 1'
#
loop_
_entity.id
_entity.type
_entity.pdbx_description
1 polymer ?
#
loop_
_entity_poly.entity_id
_entity_poly.type
_entity_poly.pdbx_seq_one_letter_code
_entity_poly.pdbx_strand_id
1 'polypeptide(L)'
;MYLVDTNIVSEARRGTPQVVSWLRSVDPLTIHLSALTLGEIMRGIALKQKSDPKTAAHLTEWLRKLRYDHGDRILPVTNEIAVEWGRIAAIRPRGDIDGLIAATAIVHDLIVVTRNVGDFDDIGAAAINPWETDA
;
A
#
# COMPACT_ATOMS: atom_id res chain seq x y z
N MET A 1 10.55 -9.56 -0.84
CA MET A 1 9.33 -9.11 -1.51
C MET A 1 8.77 -7.90 -0.77
N TYR A 2 7.89 -7.15 -1.41
CA TYR A 2 7.50 -5.82 -0.97
C TYR A 2 5.99 -5.69 -0.83
N LEU A 3 5.55 -4.94 0.17
CA LEU A 3 4.15 -4.50 0.32
C LEU A 3 4.14 -2.98 0.16
N VAL A 4 3.47 -2.50 -0.89
CA VAL A 4 3.48 -1.08 -1.23
C VAL A 4 2.33 -0.37 -0.53
N ASP A 5 2.66 0.67 0.25
CA ASP A 5 1.68 1.51 0.93
C ASP A 5 0.81 2.26 -0.10
N THR A 6 -0.44 2.53 0.28
CA THR A 6 -1.42 3.19 -0.60
C THR A 6 -0.90 4.50 -1.18
N ASN A 7 -0.21 5.31 -0.38
CA ASN A 7 0.33 6.60 -0.84
C ASN A 7 1.35 6.41 -1.96
N ILE A 8 2.17 5.35 -1.88
CA ILE A 8 3.16 5.03 -2.92
C ILE A 8 2.45 4.60 -4.21
N VAL A 9 1.38 3.82 -4.11
CA VAL A 9 0.56 3.42 -5.28
C VAL A 9 0.01 4.66 -5.98
N SER A 10 -0.52 5.62 -5.22
CA SER A 10 -1.04 6.88 -5.75
C SER A 10 0.06 7.73 -6.40
N GLU A 11 1.24 7.80 -5.79
CA GLU A 11 2.40 8.51 -6.35
C GLU A 11 2.88 7.87 -7.65
N ALA A 12 2.87 6.53 -7.73
CA ALA A 12 3.21 5.80 -8.95
C ALA A 12 2.26 6.18 -10.09
N ARG A 13 0.96 6.28 -9.81
CA ARG A 13 -0.03 6.71 -10.80
C ARG A 13 0.25 8.13 -11.30
N ARG A 14 0.65 9.03 -10.41
CA ARG A 14 0.98 10.42 -10.77
C ARG A 14 2.30 10.55 -11.52
N GLY A 15 3.09 9.48 -11.58
CA GLY A 15 4.39 9.48 -12.25
C GLY A 15 5.50 10.13 -11.45
N THR A 16 5.40 10.18 -10.12
CA THR A 16 6.45 10.74 -9.26
C THR A 16 7.79 10.06 -9.54
N PRO A 17 8.84 10.79 -9.97
CA PRO A 17 10.06 10.19 -10.51
C PRO A 17 10.75 9.21 -9.57
N GLN A 18 10.85 9.53 -8.29
CA GLN A 18 11.54 8.67 -7.31
C GLN A 18 10.82 7.33 -7.13
N VAL A 19 9.49 7.36 -7.12
CA VAL A 19 8.65 6.17 -6.98
C VAL A 19 8.71 5.32 -8.23
N VAL A 20 8.57 5.94 -9.40
CA VAL A 20 8.64 5.25 -10.70
C VAL A 20 10.02 4.61 -10.88
N SER A 21 11.08 5.34 -10.56
CA SER A 21 12.46 4.83 -10.65
C SER A 21 12.65 3.60 -9.75
N TRP A 22 12.18 3.68 -8.50
CA TRP A 22 12.28 2.57 -7.58
C TRP A 22 11.51 1.33 -8.08
N LEU A 23 10.27 1.52 -8.54
CA LEU A 23 9.44 0.42 -9.06
C LEU A 23 10.08 -0.26 -10.28
N ARG A 24 10.76 0.51 -11.14
CA ARG A 24 11.48 -0.04 -12.29
C ARG A 24 12.74 -0.83 -11.89
N SER A 25 13.25 -0.60 -10.69
CA SER A 25 14.46 -1.26 -10.19
C SER A 25 14.19 -2.65 -9.62
N VAL A 26 12.93 -3.03 -9.41
CA VAL A 26 12.55 -4.32 -8.81
C VAL A 26 11.70 -5.13 -9.76
N ASP A 27 11.69 -6.46 -9.56
CA ASP A 27 10.82 -7.36 -10.33
C ASP A 27 9.36 -7.08 -9.96
N PRO A 28 8.48 -6.78 -10.94
CA PRO A 28 7.05 -6.54 -10.66
C PRO A 28 6.37 -7.67 -9.90
N LEU A 29 6.81 -8.91 -10.05
CA LEU A 29 6.25 -10.06 -9.37
C LEU A 29 6.54 -10.07 -7.86
N THR A 30 7.46 -9.24 -7.38
CA THR A 30 7.76 -9.09 -5.96
C THR A 30 6.87 -8.06 -5.27
N ILE A 31 6.05 -7.33 -6.02
CA ILE A 31 5.20 -6.25 -5.51
C ILE A 31 3.84 -6.80 -5.09
N HIS A 32 3.48 -6.57 -3.84
CA HIS A 32 2.20 -6.95 -3.25
C HIS A 32 1.45 -5.72 -2.79
N LEU A 33 0.13 -5.81 -2.79
CA LEU A 33 -0.77 -4.77 -2.28
C LEU A 33 -1.67 -5.39 -1.21
N SER A 34 -2.14 -4.55 -0.27
CA SER A 34 -3.21 -4.94 0.62
C SER A 34 -4.57 -4.73 -0.06
N ALA A 35 -5.52 -5.61 0.23
CA ALA A 35 -6.92 -5.41 -0.16
C ALA A 35 -7.45 -4.07 0.38
N LEU A 36 -6.93 -3.61 1.51
CA LEU A 36 -7.29 -2.30 2.09
C LEU A 36 -6.89 -1.13 1.19
N THR A 37 -5.78 -1.25 0.48
CA THR A 37 -5.35 -0.26 -0.51
C THR A 37 -6.42 -0.08 -1.60
N LEU A 38 -7.02 -1.17 -2.06
CA LEU A 38 -8.12 -1.10 -3.03
C LEU A 38 -9.32 -0.34 -2.45
N GLY A 39 -9.63 -0.58 -1.18
CA GLY A 39 -10.70 0.11 -0.47
C GLY A 39 -10.45 1.61 -0.35
N GLU A 40 -9.23 2.00 -0.01
CA GLU A 40 -8.84 3.41 0.08
C GLU A 40 -8.93 4.11 -1.28
N ILE A 41 -8.48 3.44 -2.33
CA ILE A 41 -8.58 3.97 -3.70
C ILE A 41 -10.05 4.13 -4.09
N MET A 42 -10.88 3.13 -3.84
CA MET A 42 -12.32 3.19 -4.15
C MET A 42 -13.03 4.30 -3.38
N ARG A 43 -12.67 4.50 -2.11
CA ARG A 43 -13.21 5.61 -1.33
C ARG A 43 -12.89 6.95 -1.99
N GLY A 44 -11.65 7.14 -2.44
CA GLY A 44 -11.24 8.34 -3.16
C GLY A 44 -12.03 8.53 -4.46
N ILE A 45 -12.25 7.46 -5.21
CA ILE A 45 -13.06 7.48 -6.45
C ILE A 45 -14.50 7.89 -6.14
N ALA A 46 -15.11 7.30 -5.12
CA ALA A 46 -16.49 7.59 -4.74
C ALA A 46 -16.67 9.06 -4.33
N LEU A 47 -15.69 9.62 -3.62
CA LEU A 47 -15.71 11.03 -3.26
C LEU A 47 -15.55 11.92 -4.51
N LYS A 48 -14.67 11.53 -5.42
CA LYS A 48 -14.41 12.27 -6.67
C LYS A 48 -15.62 12.24 -7.60
N GLN A 49 -16.42 11.18 -7.56
CA GLN A 49 -17.62 11.04 -8.37
C GLN A 49 -18.59 12.20 -8.18
N LYS A 50 -18.63 12.77 -6.98
CA LYS A 50 -19.53 13.88 -6.63
C LYS A 50 -19.07 15.23 -7.21
N SER A 51 -17.76 15.45 -7.34
CA SER A 51 -17.18 16.74 -7.75
C SER A 51 -16.60 16.72 -9.16
N ASP A 52 -16.11 15.58 -9.61
CA ASP A 52 -15.44 15.44 -10.90
C ASP A 52 -15.63 14.02 -11.45
N PRO A 53 -16.83 13.74 -12.03
CA PRO A 53 -17.14 12.40 -12.53
C PRO A 53 -16.19 11.91 -13.63
N LYS A 54 -15.63 12.82 -14.42
CA LYS A 54 -14.71 12.46 -15.49
C LYS A 54 -13.41 11.89 -14.93
N THR A 55 -12.84 12.53 -13.93
CA THR A 55 -11.65 12.03 -13.24
C THR A 55 -11.96 10.71 -12.53
N ALA A 56 -13.14 10.62 -11.88
CA ALA A 56 -13.56 9.38 -11.23
C ALA A 56 -13.62 8.21 -12.22
N ALA A 57 -14.08 8.43 -13.45
CA ALA A 57 -14.10 7.41 -14.49
C ALA A 57 -12.69 6.92 -14.87
N HIS A 58 -11.74 7.85 -15.02
CA HIS A 58 -10.34 7.50 -15.28
C HIS A 58 -9.72 6.70 -14.13
N LEU A 59 -9.99 7.09 -12.89
CA LEU A 59 -9.50 6.39 -11.71
C LEU A 59 -10.11 4.99 -11.57
N THR A 60 -11.38 4.83 -11.94
CA THR A 60 -12.06 3.53 -11.94
C THR A 60 -11.36 2.57 -12.92
N GLU A 61 -11.03 3.04 -14.11
CA GLU A 61 -10.32 2.22 -15.10
C GLU A 61 -8.91 1.87 -14.62
N TRP A 62 -8.21 2.80 -13.99
CA TRP A 62 -6.90 2.55 -13.39
C TRP A 62 -6.98 1.50 -12.28
N LEU A 63 -7.99 1.59 -11.40
CA LEU A 63 -8.21 0.60 -10.34
C LEU A 63 -8.47 -0.80 -10.92
N ARG A 64 -9.27 -0.89 -11.97
CA ARG A 64 -9.55 -2.15 -12.66
C ARG A 64 -8.26 -2.79 -13.17
N LYS A 65 -7.41 -2.00 -13.81
CA LYS A 65 -6.11 -2.46 -14.33
C LYS A 65 -5.17 -2.88 -13.19
N LEU A 66 -5.14 -2.11 -12.11
CA LEU A 66 -4.31 -2.42 -10.93
C LEU A 66 -4.69 -3.79 -10.35
N ARG A 67 -5.99 -4.07 -10.23
CA ARG A 67 -6.50 -5.36 -9.74
C ARG A 67 -6.13 -6.50 -10.67
N TYR A 68 -6.24 -6.29 -11.98
CA TYR A 68 -5.90 -7.29 -12.98
C TYR A 68 -4.39 -7.60 -12.95
N ASP A 69 -3.56 -6.56 -12.94
CA ASP A 69 -2.10 -6.70 -13.00
C ASP A 69 -1.51 -7.39 -11.76
N HIS A 70 -2.09 -7.13 -10.58
CA HIS A 70 -1.59 -7.70 -9.34
C HIS A 70 -2.22 -9.04 -8.96
N GLY A 71 -3.49 -9.27 -9.33
CA GLY A 71 -4.16 -10.56 -9.15
C GLY A 71 -4.04 -11.11 -7.73
N ASP A 72 -3.42 -12.28 -7.58
CA ASP A 72 -3.23 -12.97 -6.30
C ASP A 72 -2.17 -12.31 -5.40
N ARG A 73 -1.44 -11.31 -5.90
CA ARG A 73 -0.55 -10.50 -5.07
C ARG A 73 -1.27 -9.37 -4.33
N ILE A 74 -2.59 -9.31 -4.43
CA ILE A 74 -3.43 -8.48 -3.56
C ILE A 74 -3.82 -9.34 -2.36
N LEU A 75 -3.32 -8.97 -1.19
CA LEU A 75 -3.42 -9.78 0.02
C LEU A 75 -4.66 -9.39 0.84
N PRO A 76 -5.54 -10.36 1.15
CA PRO A 76 -6.69 -10.09 2.00
C PRO A 76 -6.28 -9.93 3.46
N VAL A 77 -7.17 -9.32 4.26
CA VAL A 77 -7.02 -9.29 5.72
C VAL A 77 -7.48 -10.64 6.27
N THR A 78 -6.52 -11.45 6.70
CA THR A 78 -6.77 -12.78 7.27
C THR A 78 -6.97 -12.70 8.78
N ASN A 79 -7.37 -13.82 9.39
CA ASN A 79 -7.45 -13.94 10.84
C ASN A 79 -6.10 -13.66 11.51
N GLU A 80 -5.01 -14.18 10.93
CA GLU A 80 -3.65 -13.95 11.44
C GLU A 80 -3.27 -12.47 11.40
N ILE A 81 -3.61 -11.79 10.31
CA ILE A 81 -3.35 -10.36 10.16
C ILE A 81 -4.15 -9.57 11.21
N ALA A 82 -5.41 -9.92 11.42
CA ALA A 82 -6.27 -9.24 12.40
C ALA A 82 -5.70 -9.38 13.83
N VAL A 83 -5.23 -10.56 14.20
CA VAL A 83 -4.62 -10.80 15.51
C VAL A 83 -3.32 -10.00 15.67
N GLU A 84 -2.47 -9.99 14.64
CA GLU A 84 -1.23 -9.21 14.64
C GLU A 84 -1.51 -7.70 14.73
N TRP A 85 -2.55 -7.23 14.04
CA TRP A 85 -2.99 -5.84 14.16
C TRP A 85 -3.33 -5.47 15.60
N GLY A 86 -4.05 -6.34 16.33
CA GLY A 86 -4.39 -6.11 17.73
C GLY A 86 -3.14 -5.93 18.59
N ARG A 87 -2.11 -6.75 18.35
CA ARG A 87 -0.82 -6.64 19.05
C ARG A 87 -0.15 -5.28 18.78
N ILE A 88 -0.12 -4.87 17.51
CA ILE A 88 0.48 -3.59 17.09
C ILE A 88 -0.29 -2.41 17.67
N ALA A 89 -1.61 -2.45 17.64
CA ALA A 89 -2.47 -1.37 18.12
C ALA A 89 -2.29 -1.11 19.62
N ALA A 90 -1.91 -2.12 20.37
CA ALA A 90 -1.66 -2.00 21.81
C ALA A 90 -0.34 -1.30 22.14
N ILE A 91 0.61 -1.26 21.19
CA ILE A 91 1.92 -0.63 21.41
C ILE A 91 1.80 0.89 21.47
N ARG A 92 1.11 1.48 20.48
CA ARG A 92 0.80 2.90 20.46
C ARG A 92 -0.36 3.19 19.51
N PRO A 93 -1.07 4.32 19.67
CA PRO A 93 -2.12 4.73 18.73
C PRO A 93 -1.57 4.92 17.32
N ARG A 94 -2.31 4.42 16.33
CA ARG A 94 -2.05 4.63 14.91
C ARG A 94 -3.34 4.40 14.14
N GLY A 95 -3.43 4.86 12.89
CA GLY A 95 -4.59 4.63 12.05
C GLY A 95 -4.84 3.12 11.87
N ASP A 96 -6.09 2.71 11.83
CA ASP A 96 -6.45 1.29 11.73
C ASP A 96 -5.94 0.67 10.43
N ILE A 97 -6.07 1.38 9.30
CA ILE A 97 -5.60 0.89 8.00
C ILE A 97 -4.07 0.77 7.99
N ASP A 98 -3.37 1.77 8.52
CA ASP A 98 -1.91 1.76 8.61
C ASP A 98 -1.44 0.58 9.48
N GLY A 99 -2.11 0.34 10.58
CA GLY A 99 -1.82 -0.80 11.45
C GLY A 99 -2.08 -2.15 10.79
N LEU A 100 -3.15 -2.26 10.01
CA LEU A 100 -3.48 -3.49 9.27
C LEU A 100 -2.50 -3.74 8.13
N ILE A 101 -2.02 -2.70 7.45
CA ILE A 101 -0.98 -2.82 6.43
C ILE A 101 0.32 -3.30 7.08
N ALA A 102 0.70 -2.72 8.21
CA ALA A 102 1.88 -3.15 8.97
C ALA A 102 1.77 -4.63 9.40
N ALA A 103 0.61 -5.04 9.91
CA ALA A 103 0.35 -6.42 10.29
C ALA A 103 0.46 -7.38 9.12
N THR A 104 -0.03 -6.97 7.94
CA THR A 104 0.08 -7.75 6.71
C THR A 104 1.55 -7.98 6.35
N ALA A 105 2.37 -6.95 6.42
CA ALA A 105 3.79 -7.06 6.13
C ALA A 105 4.50 -8.00 7.10
N ILE A 106 4.16 -7.95 8.37
CA ILE A 106 4.76 -8.82 9.40
C ILE A 106 4.38 -10.29 9.15
N VAL A 107 3.09 -10.56 8.95
CA VAL A 107 2.58 -11.93 8.75
C VAL A 107 3.19 -12.57 7.50
N HIS A 108 3.33 -11.81 6.42
CA HIS A 108 3.86 -12.29 5.15
C HIS A 108 5.37 -12.09 4.99
N ASP A 109 6.03 -11.51 5.99
CA ASP A 109 7.47 -11.21 5.95
C ASP A 109 7.84 -10.36 4.73
N LEU A 110 7.11 -9.26 4.53
CA LEU A 110 7.30 -8.33 3.43
C LEU A 110 7.96 -7.03 3.93
N ILE A 111 8.72 -6.39 3.05
CA ILE A 111 9.27 -5.05 3.29
C ILE A 111 8.22 -4.03 2.87
N VAL A 112 7.82 -3.14 3.78
CA VAL A 112 6.86 -2.08 3.48
C VAL A 112 7.57 -0.98 2.68
N VAL A 113 6.99 -0.59 1.56
CA VAL A 113 7.45 0.53 0.76
C VAL A 113 6.59 1.74 1.11
N THR A 114 7.16 2.71 1.80
CA THR A 114 6.43 3.83 2.39
C THR A 114 7.33 5.06 2.51
N ARG A 115 6.72 6.23 2.59
CA ARG A 115 7.43 7.47 2.91
C ARG A 115 7.72 7.61 4.41
N ASN A 116 6.93 6.96 5.25
CA ASN A 116 6.95 7.11 6.70
C ASN A 116 7.60 5.89 7.38
N VAL A 117 8.87 5.65 7.08
CA VAL A 117 9.63 4.49 7.59
C VAL A 117 9.61 4.43 9.12
N GLY A 118 9.71 5.59 9.80
CA GLY A 118 9.70 5.65 11.26
C GLY A 118 8.45 5.08 11.92
N ASP A 119 7.34 5.03 11.21
CA ASP A 119 6.08 4.48 11.75
C ASP A 119 6.13 2.95 11.94
N PHE A 120 7.14 2.30 11.39
CA PHE A 120 7.30 0.85 11.42
C PHE A 120 8.42 0.35 12.34
N ASP A 121 9.25 1.27 12.88
CA ASP A 121 10.43 0.92 13.67
C ASP A 121 10.09 0.18 14.97
N ASP A 122 9.01 0.55 15.62
CA ASP A 122 8.63 0.04 16.94
C ASP A 122 7.88 -1.30 16.91
N ILE A 123 7.58 -1.82 15.72
CA ILE A 123 6.77 -3.03 15.57
C ILE A 123 7.51 -4.18 14.88
N GLY A 124 8.77 -3.97 14.53
CA GLY A 124 9.58 -5.01 13.91
C GLY A 124 9.30 -5.26 12.43
N ALA A 125 8.62 -4.34 11.76
CA ALA A 125 8.40 -4.40 10.32
C ALA A 125 9.54 -3.70 9.59
N ALA A 126 10.12 -4.36 8.58
CA ALA A 126 11.10 -3.73 7.71
C ALA A 126 10.41 -2.75 6.75
N ALA A 127 10.99 -1.58 6.56
CA ALA A 127 10.42 -0.56 5.68
C ALA A 127 11.51 0.16 4.89
N ILE A 128 11.19 0.56 3.67
CA ILE A 128 12.08 1.38 2.82
C ILE A 128 11.31 2.56 2.26
N ASN A 129 12.04 3.66 2.05
CA ASN A 129 11.50 4.89 1.48
C ASN A 129 12.12 5.10 0.09
N PRO A 130 11.31 5.08 -1.01
CA PRO A 130 11.83 5.24 -2.37
C PRO A 130 12.56 6.57 -2.61
N TRP A 131 12.23 7.61 -1.85
CA TRP A 131 12.91 8.92 -1.97
C TRP A 131 14.31 8.92 -1.40
N GLU A 132 14.65 7.95 -0.55
CA GLU A 132 15.92 7.85 0.17
C GLU A 132 16.80 6.72 -0.35
N THR A 133 16.35 5.94 -1.32
CA THR A 133 17.15 4.86 -1.90
C THR A 133 18.04 5.41 -3.01
N ASP A 134 19.26 4.94 -3.07
CA ASP A 134 20.18 5.17 -4.19
C ASP A 134 19.79 4.21 -5.32
N ALA A 135 18.89 4.65 -6.15
CA ALA A 135 18.44 3.84 -7.27
C ALA A 135 19.39 3.96 -8.45
#